data_437be3660530489bb5badf1aad4aa339
#
_entry.id   437be3660530489bb5badf1aad4aa339
#
_cell.length_a   1.000
_cell.length_b   1.000
_cell.length_c   1.000
_cell.angle_alpha   90.00
_cell.angle_beta   90.00
_cell.angle_gamma   90.00
#
_symmetry.space_group_name_H-M   'P 1'
#
loop_
_entity.id
_entity.type
_entity.pdbx_description
1 polymer ?
#
loop_
_entity_poly.entity_id
_entity_poly.type
_entity_poly.pdbx_seq_one_letter_code
_entity_poly.pdbx_strand_id
1 'polypeptide(L)'
;MEKLEAKLKAVDWAVRDVLVGTMRSPQQLDICRKHCFYYIPAERLQDSDFPIRYVALYQSQYVFGAQAGVRYYGEVTKCSAVRRSAITEVSPRRGTEGNFYYRFDIREWKQLNRPIEAKETGFVRDFTNLFLLEHSVQTPELWLRTEEELSLIHI
;
A
#
# COMPACT_ATOMS: atom_id res chain seq x y z
N MET A 1 12.18 -12.03 -21.12
CA MET A 1 12.57 -10.73 -21.72
C MET A 1 11.45 -10.11 -22.50
N GLU A 2 10.95 -10.75 -23.54
CA GLU A 2 9.87 -10.20 -24.36
C GLU A 2 8.58 -9.93 -23.57
N LYS A 3 8.21 -10.79 -22.65
CA LYS A 3 7.02 -10.61 -21.80
C LYS A 3 7.16 -9.39 -20.89
N LEU A 4 8.36 -9.18 -20.33
CA LEU A 4 8.61 -8.04 -19.47
C LEU A 4 8.56 -6.74 -20.26
N GLU A 5 9.17 -6.70 -21.44
CA GLU A 5 9.15 -5.53 -22.31
C GLU A 5 7.72 -5.18 -22.75
N ALA A 6 6.93 -6.19 -23.11
CA ALA A 6 5.53 -6.00 -23.48
C ALA A 6 4.72 -5.46 -22.31
N LYS A 7 4.93 -5.99 -21.10
CA LYS A 7 4.25 -5.50 -19.89
C LYS A 7 4.66 -4.06 -19.58
N LEU A 8 5.93 -3.76 -19.71
CA LEU A 8 6.45 -2.41 -19.45
C LEU A 8 5.84 -1.39 -20.41
N LYS A 9 5.74 -1.72 -21.69
CA LYS A 9 5.12 -0.85 -22.70
C LYS A 9 3.61 -0.65 -22.47
N ALA A 10 2.95 -1.63 -21.86
CA ALA A 10 1.53 -1.56 -21.56
C ALA A 10 1.22 -0.74 -20.31
N VAL A 11 2.23 -0.35 -19.52
CA VAL A 11 2.02 0.42 -18.28
C VAL A 11 1.57 1.83 -18.62
N ASP A 12 0.45 2.24 -18.01
CA ASP A 12 0.05 3.64 -18.00
C ASP A 12 0.68 4.32 -16.79
N TRP A 13 1.75 5.05 -17.03
CA TRP A 13 2.52 5.69 -15.97
C TRP A 13 1.77 6.83 -15.27
N ALA A 14 0.67 7.29 -15.86
CA ALA A 14 -0.19 8.27 -15.21
C ALA A 14 -1.09 7.64 -14.14
N VAL A 15 -1.34 6.34 -14.22
CA VAL A 15 -2.21 5.63 -13.27
C VAL A 15 -1.40 5.20 -12.05
N ARG A 16 -1.83 5.67 -10.88
CA ARG A 16 -1.21 5.33 -9.60
C ARG A 16 -2.33 4.98 -8.61
N ASP A 17 -2.88 3.79 -8.80
CA ASP A 17 -4.08 3.32 -8.12
C ASP A 17 -3.80 2.32 -7.01
N VAL A 18 -2.54 2.15 -6.63
CA VAL A 18 -2.13 1.32 -5.48
C VAL A 18 -1.70 2.24 -4.35
N LEU A 19 -2.46 2.24 -3.26
CA LEU A 19 -2.08 2.93 -2.03
C LEU A 19 -1.10 2.03 -1.26
N VAL A 20 0.09 2.55 -1.00
CA VAL A 20 1.05 1.88 -0.10
C VAL A 20 0.90 2.51 1.27
N GLY A 21 0.29 1.78 2.19
CA GLY A 21 -0.04 2.28 3.52
C GLY A 21 0.81 1.63 4.60
N THR A 22 1.17 2.42 5.62
CA THR A 22 2.04 1.98 6.70
C THR A 22 1.26 1.18 7.75
N MET A 23 1.82 0.04 8.15
CA MET A 23 1.39 -0.69 9.34
C MET A 23 2.16 -0.19 10.55
N ARG A 24 1.46 0.08 11.64
CA ARG A 24 2.05 0.68 12.86
C ARG A 24 2.52 -0.35 13.87
N SER A 25 1.98 -1.56 13.82
CA SER A 25 2.33 -2.62 14.76
C SER A 25 2.05 -3.99 14.15
N PRO A 26 2.71 -5.04 14.65
CA PRO A 26 2.39 -6.41 14.24
C PRO A 26 0.93 -6.80 14.54
N GLN A 27 0.36 -6.32 15.64
CA GLN A 27 -1.04 -6.59 15.96
C GLN A 27 -1.98 -5.97 14.93
N GLN A 28 -1.73 -4.73 14.52
CA GLN A 28 -2.53 -4.08 13.49
C GLN A 28 -2.46 -4.85 12.18
N LEU A 29 -1.26 -5.29 11.78
CA LEU A 29 -1.08 -6.11 10.59
C LEU A 29 -1.91 -7.38 10.65
N ASP A 30 -1.85 -8.10 11.78
CA ASP A 30 -2.59 -9.35 11.96
C ASP A 30 -4.11 -9.13 11.86
N ILE A 31 -4.61 -8.06 12.48
CA ILE A 31 -6.03 -7.72 12.44
C ILE A 31 -6.48 -7.35 11.03
N CYS A 32 -5.72 -6.49 10.34
CA CYS A 32 -6.04 -6.10 8.98
C CYS A 32 -6.01 -7.30 8.02
N ARG A 33 -5.05 -8.21 8.20
CA ARG A 33 -4.97 -9.42 7.39
C ARG A 33 -6.13 -10.38 7.67
N LYS A 34 -6.43 -10.59 8.94
CA LYS A 34 -7.51 -11.50 9.35
C LYS A 34 -8.87 -11.04 8.86
N HIS A 35 -9.15 -9.75 8.96
CA HIS A 35 -10.45 -9.18 8.61
C HIS A 35 -10.50 -8.54 7.23
N CYS A 36 -9.46 -8.67 6.43
CA CYS A 36 -9.38 -8.21 5.05
C CYS A 36 -9.80 -6.75 4.88
N PHE A 37 -9.10 -5.84 5.57
CA PHE A 37 -9.33 -4.41 5.44
C PHE A 37 -8.08 -3.59 5.73
N TYR A 38 -8.13 -2.32 5.34
CA TYR A 38 -7.16 -1.30 5.70
C TYR A 38 -7.91 -0.02 6.03
N TYR A 39 -7.37 0.80 6.90
CA TYR A 39 -7.99 2.06 7.26
C TYR A 39 -6.94 3.16 7.42
N ILE A 40 -7.34 4.40 7.12
CA ILE A 40 -6.44 5.55 7.16
C ILE A 40 -7.26 6.80 7.49
N PRO A 41 -6.73 7.75 8.29
CA PRO A 41 -7.43 9.01 8.51
C PRO A 41 -7.78 9.69 7.19
N ALA A 42 -9.02 10.18 7.08
CA ALA A 42 -9.50 10.78 5.83
C ALA A 42 -8.68 12.00 5.42
N GLU A 43 -8.16 12.76 6.38
CA GLU A 43 -7.34 13.94 6.12
C GLU A 43 -6.03 13.64 5.37
N ARG A 44 -5.60 12.38 5.36
CA ARG A 44 -4.37 11.96 4.67
C ARG A 44 -4.55 11.68 3.20
N LEU A 45 -5.79 11.66 2.71
CA LEU A 45 -6.09 11.41 1.31
C LEU A 45 -6.81 12.62 0.73
N GLN A 46 -6.54 12.89 -0.56
CA GLN A 46 -7.18 13.95 -1.33
C GLN A 46 -8.09 13.32 -2.39
N ASP A 47 -9.05 14.10 -2.90
CA ASP A 47 -9.96 13.64 -3.95
C ASP A 47 -9.19 13.14 -5.18
N SER A 48 -8.05 13.78 -5.49
CA SER A 48 -7.20 13.39 -6.63
C SER A 48 -6.50 12.05 -6.45
N ASP A 49 -6.47 11.51 -5.22
CA ASP A 49 -5.87 10.19 -4.96
C ASP A 49 -6.77 9.05 -5.40
N PHE A 50 -8.05 9.32 -5.65
CA PHE A 50 -9.02 8.29 -6.03
C PHE A 50 -9.16 8.20 -7.55
N PRO A 51 -9.53 7.04 -8.10
CA PRO A 51 -9.87 5.81 -7.39
C PRO A 51 -8.63 5.05 -6.89
N ILE A 52 -8.77 4.42 -5.74
CA ILE A 52 -7.74 3.52 -5.16
C ILE A 52 -8.25 2.10 -5.37
N ARG A 53 -7.55 1.33 -6.19
CA ARG A 53 -7.98 -0.03 -6.58
C ARG A 53 -7.31 -1.12 -5.80
N TYR A 54 -6.14 -0.84 -5.23
CA TYR A 54 -5.33 -1.80 -4.49
C TYR A 54 -4.70 -1.11 -3.28
N VAL A 55 -4.46 -1.89 -2.24
CA VAL A 55 -3.69 -1.45 -1.08
C VAL A 55 -2.53 -2.42 -0.89
N ALA A 56 -1.34 -1.88 -0.71
CA ALA A 56 -0.16 -2.64 -0.32
C ALA A 56 0.28 -2.18 1.07
N LEU A 57 0.77 -3.10 1.89
CA LEU A 57 1.10 -2.81 3.28
C LEU A 57 2.60 -2.63 3.44
N TYR A 58 3.01 -1.48 3.97
CA TYR A 58 4.40 -1.17 4.26
C TYR A 58 4.70 -1.47 5.73
N GLN A 59 5.71 -2.30 5.95
CA GLN A 59 6.20 -2.70 7.26
C GLN A 59 7.60 -2.10 7.46
N SER A 60 7.73 -1.13 8.37
CA SER A 60 8.99 -0.43 8.59
C SER A 60 10.01 -1.32 9.28
N GLN A 61 11.30 -1.05 9.05
CA GLN A 61 12.38 -1.77 9.73
C GLN A 61 12.35 -1.53 11.23
N TYR A 62 12.01 -0.32 11.65
CA TYR A 62 11.97 0.04 13.06
C TYR A 62 10.95 -0.81 13.84
N VAL A 63 9.78 -1.07 13.24
CA VAL A 63 8.69 -1.81 13.92
C VAL A 63 8.76 -3.30 13.67
N PHE A 64 9.11 -3.72 12.45
CA PHE A 64 8.99 -5.10 12.00
C PHE A 64 10.31 -5.86 11.88
N GLY A 65 11.45 -5.16 11.96
CA GLY A 65 12.75 -5.81 11.89
C GLY A 65 12.94 -6.68 10.66
N ALA A 66 13.16 -7.97 10.86
CA ALA A 66 13.37 -8.93 9.78
C ALA A 66 12.14 -9.11 8.87
N GLN A 67 10.96 -8.71 9.32
CA GLN A 67 9.72 -8.78 8.55
C GLN A 67 9.39 -7.47 7.84
N ALA A 68 10.33 -6.54 7.78
CA ALA A 68 10.15 -5.24 7.13
C ALA A 68 9.97 -5.36 5.61
N GLY A 69 9.44 -4.30 5.02
CA GLY A 69 9.23 -4.20 3.58
C GLY A 69 7.76 -4.23 3.19
N VAL A 70 7.50 -4.37 1.90
CA VAL A 70 6.15 -4.58 1.38
C VAL A 70 6.02 -6.06 1.03
N ARG A 71 5.11 -6.74 1.70
CA ARG A 71 4.94 -8.20 1.59
C ARG A 71 3.55 -8.59 1.13
N TYR A 72 2.54 -7.76 1.41
CA TYR A 72 1.14 -8.08 1.16
C TYR A 72 0.47 -6.96 0.40
N TYR A 73 -0.42 -7.33 -0.50
CA TYR A 73 -1.28 -6.39 -1.21
C TYR A 73 -2.64 -7.03 -1.47
N GLY A 74 -3.65 -6.23 -1.75
CA GLY A 74 -4.98 -6.76 -2.06
C GLY A 74 -5.82 -5.78 -2.86
N GLU A 75 -6.81 -6.34 -3.55
CA GLU A 75 -7.75 -5.57 -4.34
C GLU A 75 -8.84 -4.97 -3.44
N VAL A 76 -9.11 -3.69 -3.61
CA VAL A 76 -10.17 -2.99 -2.91
C VAL A 76 -11.53 -3.38 -3.52
N THR A 77 -12.42 -3.92 -2.69
CA THR A 77 -13.79 -4.24 -3.11
C THR A 77 -14.76 -3.12 -2.76
N LYS A 78 -14.46 -2.36 -1.71
CA LYS A 78 -15.30 -1.26 -1.25
C LYS A 78 -14.45 -0.23 -0.50
N CYS A 79 -14.69 1.04 -0.76
CA CYS A 79 -14.10 2.13 0.03
C CYS A 79 -15.24 2.90 0.68
N SER A 80 -15.15 3.12 1.99
CA SER A 80 -16.18 3.81 2.77
C SER A 80 -15.58 4.90 3.62
N ALA A 81 -16.24 6.06 3.67
CA ALA A 81 -15.91 7.11 4.62
C ALA A 81 -16.70 6.83 5.89
N VAL A 82 -16.01 6.56 6.99
CA VAL A 82 -16.65 6.17 8.26
C VAL A 82 -16.00 6.90 9.43
N ARG A 83 -16.71 6.97 10.56
CA ARG A 83 -16.10 7.45 11.79
C ARG A 83 -15.19 6.36 12.35
N ARG A 84 -14.15 6.78 13.07
CA ARG A 84 -13.17 5.82 13.65
C ARG A 84 -13.86 4.78 14.54
N SER A 85 -14.91 5.20 15.27
CA SER A 85 -15.69 4.28 16.12
C SER A 85 -16.40 3.17 15.35
N ALA A 86 -16.65 3.36 14.06
CA ALA A 86 -17.29 2.33 13.23
C ALA A 86 -16.31 1.23 12.80
N ILE A 87 -15.00 1.44 12.96
CA ILE A 87 -13.98 0.41 12.73
C ILE A 87 -13.77 -0.33 14.04
N THR A 88 -14.55 -1.39 14.22
CA THR A 88 -14.62 -2.11 15.50
C THR A 88 -13.52 -3.15 15.70
N GLU A 89 -12.86 -3.55 14.63
CA GLU A 89 -11.79 -4.56 14.67
C GLU A 89 -10.54 -4.08 15.42
N VAL A 90 -10.32 -2.77 15.44
CA VAL A 90 -9.21 -2.15 16.15
C VAL A 90 -9.77 -1.07 17.06
N SER A 91 -9.48 -1.13 18.36
CA SER A 91 -9.94 -0.12 19.30
C SER A 91 -9.37 1.25 18.96
N PRO A 92 -10.20 2.31 18.94
CA PRO A 92 -9.70 3.66 18.67
C PRO A 92 -8.89 4.18 19.85
N ARG A 93 -7.93 5.06 19.54
CA ARG A 93 -7.27 5.83 20.59
C ARG A 93 -8.27 6.79 21.21
N ARG A 94 -8.14 6.99 22.53
CA ARG A 94 -9.00 7.89 23.28
C ARG A 94 -9.07 9.28 22.61
N GLY A 95 -10.27 9.77 22.38
CA GLY A 95 -10.50 11.08 21.77
C GLY A 95 -10.55 11.09 20.25
N THR A 96 -10.32 9.97 19.59
CA THR A 96 -10.32 9.89 18.11
C THR A 96 -11.58 9.28 17.53
N GLU A 97 -12.52 8.84 18.36
CA GLU A 97 -13.70 8.06 17.97
C GLU A 97 -14.55 8.74 16.90
N GLY A 98 -14.64 10.06 16.94
CA GLY A 98 -15.45 10.85 16.02
C GLY A 98 -14.74 11.24 14.73
N ASN A 99 -13.45 10.98 14.61
CA ASN A 99 -12.68 11.35 13.44
C ASN A 99 -13.07 10.51 12.24
N PHE A 100 -13.05 11.12 11.05
CA PHE A 100 -13.37 10.40 9.82
C PHE A 100 -12.15 9.66 9.30
N TYR A 101 -12.41 8.44 8.84
CA TYR A 101 -11.44 7.54 8.23
C TYR A 101 -12.00 7.01 6.92
N TYR A 102 -11.10 6.65 6.01
CA TYR A 102 -11.46 5.77 4.90
C TYR A 102 -11.17 4.33 5.31
N ARG A 103 -12.18 3.47 5.10
CA ARG A 103 -12.04 2.03 5.27
C ARG A 103 -12.05 1.39 3.89
N PHE A 104 -11.04 0.60 3.62
CA PHE A 104 -10.91 -0.17 2.39
C PHE A 104 -11.15 -1.63 2.73
N ASP A 105 -12.23 -2.20 2.21
CA ASP A 105 -12.46 -3.63 2.31
C ASP A 105 -11.68 -4.32 1.18
N ILE A 106 -10.97 -5.38 1.53
CA ILE A 106 -10.04 -6.07 0.64
C ILE A 106 -10.60 -7.45 0.31
N ARG A 107 -10.54 -7.83 -0.97
CA ARG A 107 -11.03 -9.15 -1.42
C ARG A 107 -10.30 -10.27 -0.71
N GLU A 108 -8.99 -10.28 -0.83
CA GLU A 108 -8.08 -11.14 -0.06
C GLU A 108 -6.69 -10.55 -0.11
N TRP A 109 -5.92 -10.71 0.93
CA TRP A 109 -4.52 -10.31 0.92
C TRP A 109 -3.70 -11.37 0.20
N LYS A 110 -2.90 -10.92 -0.77
CA LYS A 110 -1.96 -11.75 -1.51
C LYS A 110 -0.55 -11.46 -1.03
N GLN A 111 0.26 -12.48 -0.93
CA GLN A 111 1.66 -12.32 -0.60
C GLN A 111 2.46 -12.15 -1.88
N LEU A 112 3.33 -11.14 -1.90
CA LEU A 112 4.25 -10.96 -3.04
C LEU A 112 5.19 -12.16 -3.13
N ASN A 113 5.51 -12.59 -4.35
CA ASN A 113 6.48 -13.68 -4.57
C ASN A 113 7.83 -13.36 -3.96
N ARG A 114 8.21 -12.09 -4.00
CA ARG A 114 9.43 -11.58 -3.39
C ARG A 114 9.10 -10.30 -2.63
N PRO A 115 9.41 -10.24 -1.32
CA PRO A 115 9.20 -9.01 -0.55
C PRO A 115 9.97 -7.84 -1.15
N ILE A 116 9.36 -6.66 -1.13
CA ILE A 116 10.04 -5.42 -1.52
C ILE A 116 10.78 -4.91 -0.29
N GLU A 117 12.10 -4.83 -0.37
CA GLU A 117 12.94 -4.48 0.76
C GLU A 117 12.76 -3.01 1.13
N ALA A 118 12.59 -2.73 2.44
CA ALA A 118 12.45 -1.38 2.95
C ALA A 118 13.80 -0.66 2.95
N LYS A 119 13.89 0.48 2.25
CA LYS A 119 15.11 1.29 2.16
C LYS A 119 14.91 2.74 2.58
N GLU A 120 13.67 3.15 2.81
CA GLU A 120 13.36 4.53 3.18
C GLU A 120 13.04 4.63 4.66
N THR A 121 13.41 5.78 5.25
CA THR A 121 13.00 6.15 6.60
C THR A 121 11.94 7.24 6.53
N GLY A 122 11.04 7.27 7.52
CA GLY A 122 10.00 8.29 7.60
C GLY A 122 8.86 8.15 6.61
N PHE A 123 8.80 7.04 5.90
CA PHE A 123 7.72 6.76 4.98
C PHE A 123 6.41 6.60 5.73
N VAL A 124 5.35 7.27 5.25
CA VAL A 124 4.01 7.20 5.85
C VAL A 124 3.03 6.53 4.89
N ARG A 125 2.94 7.04 3.67
CA ARG A 125 2.11 6.50 2.61
C ARG A 125 2.49 7.13 1.28
N ASP A 126 2.25 6.44 0.18
CA ASP A 126 2.37 6.99 -1.16
C ASP A 126 1.64 6.06 -2.14
N PHE A 127 1.69 6.40 -3.41
CA PHE A 127 0.96 5.69 -4.46
C PHE A 127 1.91 5.13 -5.50
N THR A 128 1.58 3.95 -5.98
CA THR A 128 2.33 3.26 -7.02
C THR A 128 1.34 2.59 -7.99
N ASN A 129 1.83 1.78 -8.91
CA ASN A 129 1.01 0.97 -9.80
C ASN A 129 1.35 -0.52 -9.64
N LEU A 130 0.52 -1.38 -10.21
CA LEU A 130 0.72 -2.83 -10.09
C LEU A 130 2.02 -3.31 -10.71
N PHE A 131 2.44 -2.72 -11.82
CA PHE A 131 3.70 -3.12 -12.46
C PHE A 131 4.88 -2.92 -11.52
N LEU A 132 4.99 -1.73 -10.91
CA LEU A 132 6.04 -1.44 -9.96
C LEU A 132 5.95 -2.31 -8.71
N LEU A 133 4.73 -2.57 -8.24
CA LEU A 133 4.53 -3.44 -7.09
C LEU A 133 5.03 -4.86 -7.35
N GLU A 134 4.80 -5.39 -8.55
CA GLU A 134 5.20 -6.75 -8.93
C GLU A 134 6.70 -6.88 -9.22
N HIS A 135 7.38 -5.80 -9.62
CA HIS A 135 8.75 -5.85 -10.13
C HIS A 135 9.78 -5.12 -9.29
N SER A 136 9.38 -4.31 -8.32
CA SER A 136 10.31 -3.58 -7.46
C SER A 136 11.03 -4.52 -6.51
N VAL A 137 12.31 -4.22 -6.27
CA VAL A 137 13.17 -4.95 -5.32
C VAL A 137 13.28 -4.18 -4.01
N GLN A 138 13.31 -2.84 -4.09
CA GLN A 138 13.43 -1.94 -2.94
C GLN A 138 12.37 -0.85 -3.03
N THR A 139 11.96 -0.32 -1.88
CA THR A 139 10.86 0.64 -1.80
C THR A 139 11.04 1.89 -2.66
N PRO A 140 12.24 2.49 -2.85
CA PRO A 140 12.37 3.64 -3.73
C PRO A 140 11.91 3.40 -5.16
N GLU A 141 11.99 2.17 -5.65
CA GLU A 141 11.57 1.83 -7.01
C GLU A 141 10.06 1.97 -7.21
N LEU A 142 9.27 1.89 -6.13
CA LEU A 142 7.81 2.05 -6.18
C LEU A 142 7.38 3.44 -6.63
N TRP A 143 8.26 4.43 -6.49
CA TRP A 143 7.94 5.83 -6.76
C TRP A 143 8.39 6.29 -8.15
N LEU A 144 8.91 5.41 -8.96
CA LEU A 144 9.32 5.72 -10.33
C LEU A 144 8.12 6.13 -11.17
N ARG A 145 8.31 7.09 -12.06
CA ARG A 145 7.23 7.69 -12.85
C ARG A 145 7.36 7.50 -14.35
N THR A 146 8.52 7.02 -14.79
CA THR A 146 8.78 6.84 -16.22
C THR A 146 9.50 5.52 -16.48
N GLU A 147 9.36 5.03 -17.71
CA GLU A 147 10.07 3.85 -18.18
C GLU A 147 11.58 4.07 -18.15
N GLU A 148 12.02 5.28 -18.49
CA GLU A 148 13.44 5.65 -18.50
C GLU A 148 14.06 5.55 -17.12
N GLU A 149 13.36 6.03 -16.09
CA GLU A 149 13.84 5.92 -14.71
C GLU A 149 14.02 4.46 -14.30
N LEU A 150 13.06 3.60 -14.66
CA LEU A 150 13.13 2.18 -14.36
C LEU A 150 14.33 1.53 -15.08
N SER A 151 14.56 1.88 -16.34
CA SER A 151 15.68 1.35 -17.12
C SER A 151 17.02 1.66 -16.47
N LEU A 152 17.19 2.87 -15.91
CA LEU A 152 18.43 3.25 -15.24
C LEU A 152 18.72 2.42 -13.98
N ILE A 153 17.70 1.91 -13.33
CA ILE A 153 17.87 1.14 -12.09
C ILE A 153 18.15 -0.35 -12.38
N HIS A 154 17.60 -0.87 -13.47
CA HIS A 154 17.69 -2.29 -13.81
C HIS A 154 18.69 -2.63 -14.91
N ILE A 155 19.53 -1.71 -15.25
CA ILE A 155 20.61 -1.94 -16.24
C ILE A 155 21.73 -2.79 -15.66
#